data_648c8cbfd450571da11848e023a9d9da
#
_entry.id   648c8cbfd450571da11848e023a9d9da
#
_cell.length_a   1.000
_cell.length_b   1.000
_cell.length_c   1.000
_cell.angle_alpha   90.00
_cell.angle_beta   90.00
_cell.angle_gamma   90.00
#
_symmetry.space_group_name_H-M   'P 1'
#
loop_
_entity.id
_entity.type
_entity.pdbx_description
1 polymer ?
#
loop_
_entity_poly.entity_id
_entity_poly.type
_entity_poly.pdbx_seq_one_letter_code
_entity_poly.pdbx_strand_id
1 'polypeptide(L)'
;MRGDVESAGYLNLGYSSDRIENVLWRIYHGELDGYQAEKIVVMIGTNNLGIHSAEEIVDGLEFLLKQIQIRQPKAKIKVAGLFPRKGMESDVKKLNKQISKMAARNGCDYIDVGKKLLAKSGKIDEKLFVDGQRLNDKGDAVIVGSGLLD
;
A
#
# COMPACT_ATOMS: atom_id res chain seq x y z
N MET A 1 2.95 -13.85 3.38
CA MET A 1 3.51 -12.49 3.11
C MET A 1 4.32 -11.92 4.27
N ARG A 2 3.87 -11.98 5.54
CA ARG A 2 4.62 -11.40 6.66
C ARG A 2 6.04 -11.97 6.80
N GLY A 3 6.18 -13.30 6.82
CA GLY A 3 7.47 -13.97 6.90
C GLY A 3 8.39 -13.71 5.70
N ASP A 4 7.80 -13.55 4.50
CA ASP A 4 8.57 -13.25 3.28
C ASP A 4 9.13 -11.84 3.30
N VAL A 5 8.39 -10.88 3.87
CA VAL A 5 8.83 -9.48 4.03
C VAL A 5 10.00 -9.40 5.00
N GLU A 6 9.92 -10.09 6.14
CA GLU A 6 10.97 -10.13 7.15
C GLU A 6 12.22 -10.86 6.63
N SER A 7 12.05 -11.96 5.88
CA SER A 7 13.17 -12.69 5.27
C SER A 7 13.91 -11.87 4.20
N ALA A 8 13.24 -10.92 3.56
CA ALA A 8 13.83 -9.97 2.62
C ALA A 8 14.52 -8.77 3.30
N GLY A 9 14.64 -8.77 4.64
CA GLY A 9 15.31 -7.72 5.41
C GLY A 9 14.46 -6.48 5.69
N TYR A 10 13.14 -6.56 5.50
CA TYR A 10 12.21 -5.49 5.83
C TYR A 10 11.60 -5.67 7.22
N LEU A 11 11.47 -4.57 7.94
CA LEU A 11 10.65 -4.51 9.15
C LEU A 11 9.17 -4.34 8.75
N ASN A 12 8.33 -5.26 9.17
CA ASN A 12 6.89 -5.19 8.87
C ASN A 12 6.17 -4.41 9.97
N LEU A 13 5.71 -3.21 9.62
CA LEU A 13 4.94 -2.30 10.48
C LEU A 13 3.44 -2.31 10.14
N GLY A 14 2.99 -3.25 9.31
CA GLY A 14 1.59 -3.39 8.92
C GLY A 14 0.74 -4.11 9.95
N TYR A 15 -0.42 -3.55 10.23
CA TYR A 15 -1.43 -4.15 11.10
C TYR A 15 -2.74 -4.35 10.35
N SER A 16 -3.41 -5.46 10.63
CA SER A 16 -4.71 -5.77 10.03
C SER A 16 -5.73 -4.67 10.37
N SER A 17 -6.57 -4.35 9.39
CA SER A 17 -7.65 -3.35 9.51
C SER A 17 -7.19 -1.90 9.68
N ASP A 18 -5.89 -1.61 9.55
CA ASP A 18 -5.40 -0.24 9.59
C ASP A 18 -6.01 0.62 8.49
N ARG A 19 -6.30 1.85 8.87
CA ARG A 19 -6.59 2.98 8.00
C ARG A 19 -5.44 3.97 8.05
N ILE A 20 -5.45 4.95 7.15
CA ILE A 20 -4.41 5.98 7.06
C ILE A 20 -4.21 6.69 8.41
N GLU A 21 -5.29 7.03 9.09
CA GLU A 21 -5.26 7.69 10.39
C GLU A 21 -4.63 6.84 11.50
N ASN A 22 -4.75 5.51 11.45
CA ASN A 22 -4.09 4.63 12.42
C ASN A 22 -2.57 4.63 12.23
N VAL A 23 -2.11 4.59 10.98
CA VAL A 23 -0.67 4.68 10.65
C VAL A 23 -0.11 6.04 11.07
N LEU A 24 -0.83 7.13 10.78
CA LEU A 24 -0.44 8.47 11.21
C LEU A 24 -0.29 8.55 12.73
N TRP A 25 -1.23 8.00 13.47
CA TRP A 25 -1.17 7.98 14.94
C TRP A 25 0.11 7.32 15.44
N ARG A 26 0.47 6.14 14.90
CA ARG A 26 1.69 5.44 15.29
C ARG A 26 2.95 6.21 14.92
N ILE A 27 2.98 6.84 13.75
CA ILE A 27 4.12 7.66 13.33
C ILE A 27 4.33 8.83 14.29
N TYR A 28 3.25 9.48 14.72
CA TYR A 28 3.33 10.55 15.73
C TYR A 28 3.74 10.04 17.12
N HIS A 29 3.60 8.74 17.37
CA HIS A 29 3.98 8.10 18.64
C HIS A 29 5.28 7.30 18.54
N GLY A 30 6.15 7.63 17.60
CA GLY A 30 7.53 7.16 17.56
C GLY A 30 7.79 5.89 16.75
N GLU A 31 6.86 5.41 15.94
CA GLU A 31 7.05 4.18 15.15
C GLU A 31 8.24 4.24 14.19
N LEU A 32 8.62 5.44 13.73
CA LEU A 32 9.76 5.66 12.84
C LEU A 32 10.99 6.22 13.56
N ASP A 33 11.01 6.24 14.88
CA ASP A 33 12.11 6.79 15.68
C ASP A 33 13.15 5.71 16.02
N GLY A 34 14.40 6.13 16.28
CA GLY A 34 15.45 5.26 16.79
C GLY A 34 16.18 4.42 15.74
N TYR A 35 15.83 4.54 14.46
CA TYR A 35 16.52 3.89 13.34
C TYR A 35 16.46 4.74 12.08
N GLN A 36 17.24 4.37 11.06
CA GLN A 36 17.22 4.98 9.75
C GLN A 36 16.91 3.92 8.69
N ALA A 37 15.79 4.08 8.01
CA ALA A 37 15.42 3.22 6.90
C ALA A 37 16.13 3.67 5.61
N GLU A 38 16.57 2.72 4.80
CA GLU A 38 17.05 2.97 3.44
C GLU A 38 15.88 3.05 2.45
N LYS A 39 14.91 2.17 2.63
CA LYS A 39 13.71 2.06 1.80
C LYS A 39 12.48 1.94 2.68
N ILE A 40 11.39 2.56 2.27
CA ILE A 40 10.07 2.44 2.90
C ILE A 40 9.06 2.14 1.81
N VAL A 41 8.30 1.05 1.97
CA VAL A 41 7.17 0.72 1.11
C VAL A 41 5.89 1.08 1.85
N VAL A 42 5.05 1.89 1.23
CA VAL A 42 3.77 2.34 1.78
C VAL A 42 2.63 1.77 0.96
N MET A 43 1.77 0.98 1.59
CA MET A 43 0.52 0.49 1.02
C MET A 43 -0.56 0.56 2.10
N ILE A 44 -1.40 1.57 2.05
CA ILE A 44 -2.47 1.82 3.02
C ILE A 44 -3.63 2.56 2.33
N GLY A 45 -4.84 2.42 2.84
CA GLY A 45 -6.03 3.12 2.35
C GLY A 45 -7.17 2.19 1.92
N THR A 46 -6.93 0.88 1.81
CA THR A 46 -8.02 -0.05 1.43
C THR A 46 -9.18 -0.03 2.42
N ASN A 47 -8.90 0.15 3.71
CA ASN A 47 -9.92 0.22 4.76
C ASN A 47 -10.55 1.61 4.89
N ASN A 48 -10.06 2.60 4.16
CA ASN A 48 -10.69 3.91 4.01
C ASN A 48 -11.73 3.91 2.88
N LEU A 49 -11.68 2.93 1.96
CA LEU A 49 -12.68 2.78 0.90
C LEU A 49 -14.08 2.56 1.48
N GLY A 50 -15.07 3.30 0.96
CA GLY A 50 -16.44 3.25 1.44
C GLY A 50 -16.72 4.10 2.69
N ILE A 51 -15.69 4.65 3.33
CA ILE A 51 -15.79 5.56 4.48
C ILE A 51 -15.43 6.99 4.05
N HIS A 52 -14.37 7.13 3.25
CA HIS A 52 -13.86 8.40 2.76
C HIS A 52 -13.95 8.46 1.22
N SER A 53 -14.02 9.68 0.69
CA SER A 53 -13.93 9.91 -0.76
C SER A 53 -12.53 9.60 -1.29
N ALA A 54 -12.41 9.42 -2.61
CA ALA A 54 -11.11 9.24 -3.25
C ALA A 54 -10.16 10.41 -2.98
N GLU A 55 -10.67 11.64 -2.98
CA GLU A 55 -9.91 12.84 -2.68
C GLU A 55 -9.37 12.83 -1.24
N GLU A 56 -10.21 12.54 -0.27
CA GLU A 56 -9.82 12.44 1.14
C GLU A 56 -8.75 11.35 1.36
N ILE A 57 -8.86 10.21 0.65
CA ILE A 57 -7.86 9.13 0.72
C ILE A 57 -6.52 9.61 0.15
N VAL A 58 -6.54 10.27 -1.00
CA VAL A 58 -5.30 10.79 -1.63
C VAL A 58 -4.66 11.86 -0.77
N ASP A 59 -5.44 12.79 -0.23
CA ASP A 59 -4.95 13.85 0.66
C ASP A 59 -4.35 13.26 1.96
N GLY A 60 -5.03 12.28 2.55
CA GLY A 60 -4.53 11.58 3.72
C GLY A 60 -3.22 10.82 3.46
N LEU A 61 -3.11 10.16 2.31
CA LEU A 61 -1.87 9.51 1.88
C LEU A 61 -0.75 10.52 1.63
N GLU A 62 -1.04 11.64 0.99
CA GLU A 62 -0.04 12.68 0.76
C GLU A 62 0.47 13.26 2.08
N PHE A 63 -0.43 13.53 3.02
CA PHE A 63 -0.05 13.97 4.36
C PHE A 63 0.83 12.94 5.07
N LEU A 64 0.45 11.66 4.99
CA LEU A 64 1.24 10.55 5.54
C LEU A 64 2.64 10.50 4.94
N LEU A 65 2.78 10.59 3.61
CA LEU A 65 4.08 10.58 2.94
C LEU A 65 4.96 11.74 3.41
N LYS A 66 4.40 12.95 3.55
CA LYS A 66 5.14 14.10 4.08
C LYS A 66 5.63 13.87 5.50
N GLN A 67 4.84 13.25 6.35
CA GLN A 67 5.24 12.91 7.72
C GLN A 67 6.34 11.85 7.76
N ILE A 68 6.30 10.88 6.85
CA ILE A 68 7.37 9.88 6.70
C ILE A 68 8.65 10.57 6.23
N GLN A 69 8.59 11.42 5.22
CA GLN A 69 9.74 12.15 4.68
C GLN A 69 10.44 13.04 5.72
N ILE A 70 9.66 13.67 6.60
CA ILE A 70 10.19 14.49 7.70
C ILE A 70 11.00 13.62 8.69
N ARG A 71 10.49 12.43 9.02
CA ARG A 71 11.10 11.55 10.04
C ARG A 71 12.20 10.65 9.48
N GLN A 72 12.12 10.32 8.20
CA GLN A 72 13.06 9.45 7.50
C GLN A 72 13.54 10.13 6.20
N PRO A 73 14.27 11.27 6.31
CA PRO A 73 14.58 12.13 5.16
C PRO A 73 15.52 11.50 4.14
N LYS A 74 16.23 10.43 4.50
CA LYS A 74 17.14 9.70 3.60
C LYS A 74 16.53 8.46 2.97
N ALA A 75 15.33 8.06 3.42
CA ALA A 75 14.68 6.86 2.90
C ALA A 75 14.15 7.10 1.47
N LYS A 76 14.34 6.10 0.61
CA LYS A 76 13.63 6.02 -0.66
C LYS A 76 12.23 5.47 -0.42
N ILE A 77 11.21 6.24 -0.75
CA ILE A 77 9.82 5.84 -0.52
C ILE A 77 9.21 5.32 -1.81
N LYS A 78 8.64 4.13 -1.74
CA LYS A 78 7.86 3.51 -2.79
C LYS A 78 6.40 3.40 -2.33
N VAL A 79 5.49 3.96 -3.08
CA VAL A 79 4.05 3.86 -2.83
C VAL A 79 3.49 2.73 -3.69
N ALA A 80 2.85 1.78 -3.05
CA ALA A 80 2.12 0.72 -3.76
C ALA A 80 0.66 1.12 -3.96
N GLY A 81 0.13 0.88 -5.15
CA GLY A 81 -1.30 0.98 -5.41
C GLY A 81 -2.08 -0.03 -4.58
N LEU A 82 -3.30 0.32 -4.24
CA LEU A 82 -4.21 -0.58 -3.52
C LEU A 82 -4.53 -1.82 -4.36
N PHE A 83 -4.65 -2.96 -3.70
CA PHE A 83 -5.09 -4.17 -4.37
C PHE A 83 -6.55 -4.07 -4.80
N PRO A 84 -6.91 -4.68 -5.93
CA PRO A 84 -8.30 -4.71 -6.35
C PRO A 84 -9.17 -5.45 -5.34
N ARG A 85 -10.42 -5.03 -5.22
CA ARG A 85 -11.43 -5.65 -4.37
C ARG A 85 -12.64 -6.05 -5.19
N LYS A 86 -13.25 -7.16 -4.83
CA LYS A 86 -14.48 -7.64 -5.48
C LYS A 86 -15.56 -6.55 -5.45
N GLY A 87 -16.07 -6.22 -6.63
CA GLY A 87 -17.09 -5.19 -6.80
C GLY A 87 -16.61 -3.74 -6.76
N MET A 88 -15.32 -3.49 -6.48
CA MET A 88 -14.73 -2.15 -6.43
C MET A 88 -13.54 -1.99 -7.39
N GLU A 89 -13.35 -2.92 -8.31
CA GLU A 89 -12.16 -2.95 -9.19
C GLU A 89 -11.99 -1.64 -9.98
N SER A 90 -13.10 -1.08 -10.49
CA SER A 90 -13.08 0.18 -11.23
C SER A 90 -12.70 1.37 -10.35
N ASP A 91 -13.25 1.43 -9.12
CA ASP A 91 -12.99 2.53 -8.19
C ASP A 91 -11.56 2.48 -7.69
N VAL A 92 -11.04 1.30 -7.35
CA VAL A 92 -9.64 1.11 -6.98
C VAL A 92 -8.71 1.49 -8.12
N LYS A 93 -9.03 1.13 -9.37
CA LYS A 93 -8.24 1.51 -10.54
C LYS A 93 -8.16 3.02 -10.72
N LYS A 94 -9.29 3.73 -10.56
CA LYS A 94 -9.35 5.20 -10.64
C LYS A 94 -8.56 5.84 -9.51
N LEU A 95 -8.71 5.34 -8.28
CA LEU A 95 -7.99 5.81 -7.11
C LEU A 95 -6.48 5.60 -7.25
N ASN A 96 -6.05 4.43 -7.71
CA ASN A 96 -4.63 4.12 -7.95
C ASN A 96 -3.99 5.07 -8.97
N LYS A 97 -4.75 5.51 -9.98
CA LYS A 97 -4.28 6.53 -10.93
C LYS A 97 -4.00 7.88 -10.25
N GLN A 98 -4.83 8.26 -9.27
CA GLN A 98 -4.63 9.48 -8.48
C GLN A 98 -3.46 9.31 -7.50
N ILE A 99 -3.35 8.14 -6.85
CA ILE A 99 -2.23 7.80 -5.96
C ILE A 99 -0.90 7.85 -6.72
N SER A 100 -0.84 7.33 -7.94
CA SER A 100 0.36 7.39 -8.79
C SER A 100 0.81 8.83 -9.07
N LYS A 101 -0.14 9.71 -9.39
CA LYS A 101 0.16 11.13 -9.62
C LYS A 101 0.62 11.83 -8.33
N MET A 102 -0.02 11.52 -7.21
CA MET A 102 0.34 12.05 -5.90
C MET A 102 1.75 11.59 -5.50
N ALA A 103 2.10 10.32 -5.68
CA ALA A 103 3.44 9.81 -5.40
C ALA A 103 4.50 10.55 -6.23
N ALA A 104 4.28 10.72 -7.53
CA ALA A 104 5.20 11.43 -8.42
C ALA A 104 5.44 12.88 -8.00
N ARG A 105 4.40 13.65 -7.66
CA ARG A 105 4.57 15.05 -7.22
C ARG A 105 5.26 15.20 -5.86
N ASN A 106 5.34 14.11 -5.08
CA ASN A 106 6.06 14.06 -3.80
C ASN A 106 7.44 13.39 -3.90
N GLY A 107 7.93 13.12 -5.12
CA GLY A 107 9.24 12.51 -5.33
C GLY A 107 9.34 11.06 -4.88
N CYS A 108 8.21 10.35 -4.80
CA CYS A 108 8.13 8.94 -4.43
C CYS A 108 7.96 8.05 -5.67
N ASP A 109 8.57 6.87 -5.63
CA ASP A 109 8.30 5.84 -6.63
C ASP A 109 6.89 5.27 -6.45
N TYR A 110 6.29 4.81 -7.56
CA TYR A 110 4.99 4.15 -7.54
C TYR A 110 5.05 2.79 -8.22
N ILE A 111 4.37 1.80 -7.63
CA ILE A 111 4.21 0.48 -8.22
C ILE A 111 2.76 0.01 -8.11
N ASP A 112 2.21 -0.52 -9.19
CA ASP A 112 0.88 -1.15 -9.21
C ASP A 112 1.01 -2.64 -9.46
N VAL A 113 1.15 -3.40 -8.37
CA VAL A 113 1.24 -4.86 -8.41
C VAL A 113 -0.14 -5.51 -8.47
N GLY A 114 -1.19 -4.78 -8.14
CA GLY A 114 -2.57 -5.25 -8.10
C GLY A 114 -3.10 -5.73 -9.45
N LYS A 115 -2.52 -5.27 -10.56
CA LYS A 115 -2.86 -5.76 -11.91
C LYS A 115 -2.65 -7.26 -12.07
N LYS A 116 -1.68 -7.83 -11.37
CA LYS A 116 -1.40 -9.29 -11.39
C LYS A 116 -2.46 -10.12 -10.66
N LEU A 117 -3.35 -9.46 -9.92
CA LEU A 117 -4.46 -10.07 -9.18
C LEU A 117 -5.78 -10.06 -9.95
N LEU A 118 -5.76 -9.53 -11.18
CA LEU A 118 -6.94 -9.46 -12.04
C LEU A 118 -6.96 -10.60 -13.06
N ALA A 119 -8.14 -11.14 -13.30
CA ALA A 119 -8.42 -12.02 -14.44
C ALA A 119 -8.49 -11.20 -15.74
N LYS A 120 -8.53 -11.88 -16.89
CA LYS A 120 -8.66 -11.23 -18.21
C LYS A 120 -9.91 -10.37 -18.35
N SER A 121 -10.95 -10.64 -17.56
CA SER A 121 -12.20 -9.86 -17.50
C SER A 121 -12.04 -8.48 -16.85
N GLY A 122 -10.90 -8.20 -16.22
CA GLY A 122 -10.69 -6.99 -15.40
C GLY A 122 -11.29 -7.07 -13.99
N LYS A 123 -11.89 -8.20 -13.63
CA LYS A 123 -12.33 -8.52 -12.28
C LYS A 123 -11.23 -9.23 -11.51
N ILE A 124 -11.34 -9.27 -10.18
CA ILE A 124 -10.38 -10.04 -9.37
C ILE A 124 -10.33 -11.49 -9.84
N ASP A 125 -9.15 -12.10 -9.81
CA ASP A 125 -9.04 -13.56 -9.92
C ASP A 125 -9.34 -14.15 -8.52
N GLU A 126 -10.58 -14.60 -8.33
CA GLU A 126 -11.05 -15.11 -7.03
C GLU A 126 -10.21 -16.27 -6.47
N LYS A 127 -9.43 -16.96 -7.32
CA LYS A 127 -8.51 -18.02 -6.90
C LYS A 127 -7.33 -17.50 -6.06
N LEU A 128 -7.07 -16.19 -6.10
CA LEU A 128 -6.00 -15.53 -5.38
C LEU A 128 -6.47 -14.88 -4.06
N PHE A 129 -7.77 -14.95 -3.77
CA PHE A 129 -8.37 -14.29 -2.62
C PHE A 129 -9.07 -15.27 -1.69
N VAL A 130 -9.15 -14.92 -0.40
CA VAL A 130 -9.94 -15.66 0.60
C VAL A 130 -11.42 -15.22 0.53
N ASP A 131 -11.66 -13.92 0.45
CA ASP A 131 -13.00 -13.31 0.58
C ASP A 131 -13.25 -12.16 -0.41
N GLY A 132 -12.45 -12.07 -1.47
CA GLY A 132 -12.53 -11.00 -2.46
C GLY A 132 -11.85 -9.69 -2.04
N GLN A 133 -11.24 -9.65 -0.87
CA GLN A 133 -10.44 -8.53 -0.37
C GLN A 133 -9.06 -8.96 0.12
N ARG A 134 -8.98 -10.02 0.92
CA ARG A 134 -7.72 -10.55 1.46
C ARG A 134 -7.14 -11.60 0.54
N LEU A 135 -5.84 -11.52 0.29
CA LEU A 135 -5.13 -12.53 -0.48
C LEU A 135 -5.05 -13.85 0.29
N ASN A 136 -5.04 -14.94 -0.44
CA ASN A 136 -4.63 -16.25 0.05
C ASN A 136 -3.14 -16.49 -0.25
N ASP A 137 -2.58 -17.63 0.13
CA ASP A 137 -1.16 -17.96 -0.07
C ASP A 137 -0.72 -17.82 -1.53
N LYS A 138 -1.59 -18.15 -2.50
CA LYS A 138 -1.29 -18.00 -3.95
C LYS A 138 -1.23 -16.52 -4.34
N GLY A 139 -2.15 -15.71 -3.84
CA GLY A 139 -2.16 -14.27 -4.06
C GLY A 139 -0.94 -13.60 -3.44
N ASP A 140 -0.58 -13.99 -2.23
CA ASP A 140 0.64 -13.52 -1.55
C ASP A 140 1.89 -13.86 -2.36
N ALA A 141 2.00 -15.09 -2.89
CA ALA A 141 3.13 -15.51 -3.73
C ALA A 141 3.25 -14.66 -5.01
N VAL A 142 2.13 -14.30 -5.63
CA VAL A 142 2.11 -13.39 -6.80
C VAL A 142 2.67 -12.01 -6.44
N ILE A 143 2.33 -11.49 -5.26
CA ILE A 143 2.80 -10.17 -4.82
C ILE A 143 4.27 -10.19 -4.43
N VAL A 144 4.72 -11.20 -3.70
CA VAL A 144 6.15 -11.37 -3.35
C VAL A 144 7.02 -11.41 -4.60
N GLY A 145 6.60 -12.13 -5.64
CA GLY A 145 7.31 -12.19 -6.93
C GLY A 145 7.10 -10.98 -7.85
N SER A 146 6.46 -9.92 -7.39
CA SER A 146 6.07 -8.79 -8.25
C SER A 146 7.09 -7.65 -8.35
N GLY A 147 8.14 -7.65 -7.52
CA GLY A 147 9.09 -6.55 -7.40
C GLY A 147 8.65 -5.44 -6.42
N LEU A 148 7.64 -5.71 -5.60
CA LEU A 148 7.18 -4.76 -4.59
C LEU A 148 8.29 -4.37 -3.61
N LEU A 149 9.12 -5.33 -3.23
CA LEU A 149 10.20 -5.18 -2.25
C LEU A 149 11.57 -4.89 -2.87
N ASP A 150 11.68 -4.81 -4.20
CA ASP A 150 12.96 -4.60 -4.90
C ASP A 150 13.52 -3.15 -4.78
#